data_d873dd6176799a4084e06513f961d2fc
#
_entry.id   d873dd6176799a4084e06513f961d2fc
#
_cell.length_a   1.000
_cell.length_b   1.000
_cell.length_c   1.000
_cell.angle_alpha   90.00
_cell.angle_beta   90.00
_cell.angle_gamma   90.00
#
_symmetry.space_group_name_H-M   'P 1'
#
loop_
_entity.id
_entity.type
_entity.pdbx_description
1 polymer ?
#
loop_
_entity_poly.entity_id
_entity_poly.type
_entity_poly.pdbx_seq_one_letter_code
_entity_poly.pdbx_strand_id
1 'polypeptide(L)'
;MDCMKKIVVRDIRLAAVLAVLLLVPACSKASYDLLPPEDAADYTGPANPMNDLAIGTVRSRDGVRFIRLDEKSCSQVMNPQEIESIPDGTRVFLQYRYMAVPSVADFCTDAILVEWASPLDEGSGSLISFEEAYSADSYAATDPVGIVQDWVTSLEDDFLTLHYTIASGDKKHAFFLYRSMMGPADFYLVHDADGDTGKMLKDGMVCFRLSLENLFRDLKEGETASFTLHYLNHDHTQKTLTFEYRSPK
;
A
#
# COMPACT_ATOMS: atom_id res chain seq x y z
N MET A 1 -68.09 -25.09 2.27
CA MET A 1 -67.20 -26.21 2.55
C MET A 1 -65.88 -25.88 1.89
N ASP A 2 -64.93 -25.60 2.68
CA ASP A 2 -63.49 -25.53 2.53
C ASP A 2 -62.90 -24.26 3.15
N CYS A 3 -62.83 -24.36 4.46
CA CYS A 3 -62.07 -23.37 5.21
C CYS A 3 -61.30 -24.12 6.30
N MET A 4 -60.17 -24.74 5.95
CA MET A 4 -59.13 -25.18 6.89
C MET A 4 -57.95 -25.83 6.15
N LYS A 5 -56.96 -25.00 5.80
CA LYS A 5 -55.58 -25.43 5.59
C LYS A 5 -54.67 -24.23 5.31
N LYS A 6 -54.48 -23.36 6.29
CA LYS A 6 -53.43 -22.35 6.27
C LYS A 6 -53.07 -21.93 7.69
N ILE A 7 -52.43 -22.75 8.45
CA ILE A 7 -51.65 -22.36 9.63
C ILE A 7 -50.88 -23.61 10.06
N VAL A 8 -49.71 -23.88 9.56
CA VAL A 8 -48.64 -24.63 10.24
C VAL A 8 -47.34 -24.64 9.38
N VAL A 9 -46.89 -23.53 8.91
CA VAL A 9 -45.53 -23.46 8.28
C VAL A 9 -44.80 -22.16 8.69
N ARG A 10 -45.09 -21.60 9.83
CA ARG A 10 -44.43 -20.32 10.20
C ARG A 10 -43.51 -20.41 11.40
N ASP A 11 -43.52 -21.49 12.17
CA ASP A 11 -42.76 -21.51 13.42
C ASP A 11 -41.45 -22.35 13.39
N ILE A 12 -41.17 -23.05 12.28
CA ILE A 12 -39.95 -23.86 12.19
C ILE A 12 -38.74 -23.08 11.63
N ARG A 13 -38.98 -21.92 11.03
CA ARG A 13 -37.84 -21.12 10.47
C ARG A 13 -37.21 -20.15 11.46
N LEU A 14 -37.88 -19.84 12.57
CA LEU A 14 -37.29 -18.93 13.58
C LEU A 14 -36.39 -19.66 14.58
N ALA A 15 -36.61 -20.92 14.84
CA ALA A 15 -35.77 -21.69 15.75
C ALA A 15 -34.40 -22.12 15.13
N ALA A 16 -34.34 -22.22 13.80
CA ALA A 16 -33.10 -22.58 13.10
C ALA A 16 -32.13 -21.39 12.93
N VAL A 17 -32.64 -20.15 12.95
CA VAL A 17 -31.81 -18.95 12.81
C VAL A 17 -31.15 -18.55 14.14
N LEU A 18 -31.77 -18.91 15.27
CA LEU A 18 -31.20 -18.60 16.60
C LEU A 18 -30.12 -19.61 17.03
N ALA A 19 -30.07 -20.81 16.43
CA ALA A 19 -29.07 -21.82 16.76
C ALA A 19 -27.74 -21.65 15.99
N VAL A 20 -27.74 -20.89 14.88
CA VAL A 20 -26.52 -20.64 14.08
C VAL A 20 -25.70 -19.46 14.63
N LEU A 21 -26.29 -18.62 15.46
CA LEU A 21 -25.63 -17.45 16.05
C LEU A 21 -24.79 -17.75 17.31
N LEU A 22 -24.79 -19.01 17.77
CA LEU A 22 -24.04 -19.43 18.98
C LEU A 22 -22.83 -20.33 18.70
N LEU A 23 -22.49 -20.55 17.42
CA LEU A 23 -21.31 -21.32 17.02
C LEU A 23 -20.31 -20.46 16.21
N VAL A 24 -20.15 -19.19 16.59
CA VAL A 24 -18.91 -18.49 16.23
C VAL A 24 -17.86 -19.06 17.18
N PRO A 25 -16.88 -19.85 16.71
CA PRO A 25 -15.74 -20.16 17.54
C PRO A 25 -15.13 -18.81 17.91
N ALA A 26 -15.11 -18.51 19.20
CA ALA A 26 -14.26 -17.47 19.72
C ALA A 26 -12.87 -17.79 19.17
N CYS A 27 -12.39 -17.00 18.19
CA CYS A 27 -10.99 -16.96 17.89
C CYS A 27 -10.30 -16.57 19.19
N SER A 28 -9.92 -17.59 19.95
CA SER A 28 -8.97 -17.40 21.01
C SER A 28 -7.75 -16.79 20.33
N LYS A 29 -7.45 -15.52 20.64
CA LYS A 29 -6.13 -14.97 20.43
C LYS A 29 -5.18 -15.96 21.09
N ALA A 30 -4.57 -16.82 20.28
CA ALA A 30 -3.37 -17.51 20.70
C ALA A 30 -2.35 -16.39 20.91
N SER A 31 -2.24 -15.92 22.13
CA SER A 31 -1.08 -15.18 22.54
C SER A 31 0.06 -16.17 22.47
N TYR A 32 0.80 -16.11 21.39
CA TYR A 32 2.12 -16.71 21.36
C TYR A 32 2.98 -15.82 22.26
N ASP A 33 3.05 -16.18 23.55
CA ASP A 33 4.12 -15.78 24.44
C ASP A 33 5.41 -16.45 23.93
N LEU A 34 5.88 -16.04 22.79
CA LEU A 34 7.29 -16.15 22.45
C LEU A 34 7.98 -15.07 23.29
N LEU A 35 8.37 -15.43 24.51
CA LEU A 35 9.37 -14.67 25.24
C LEU A 35 10.53 -14.43 24.27
N PRO A 36 10.96 -13.18 24.07
CA PRO A 36 12.17 -12.93 23.30
C PRO A 36 13.27 -13.76 23.94
N PRO A 37 14.11 -14.45 23.18
CA PRO A 37 15.29 -15.09 23.73
C PRO A 37 16.06 -14.05 24.53
N GLU A 38 16.56 -14.43 25.70
CA GLU A 38 17.28 -13.52 26.63
C GLU A 38 18.48 -12.81 25.96
N ASP A 39 18.85 -13.22 24.75
CA ASP A 39 19.96 -12.67 23.95
C ASP A 39 19.51 -11.59 22.94
N ALA A 40 18.23 -11.15 22.94
CA ALA A 40 17.73 -10.12 22.02
C ALA A 40 18.23 -8.70 22.34
N ALA A 41 19.15 -8.54 23.30
CA ALA A 41 19.60 -7.24 23.78
C ALA A 41 20.49 -6.45 22.81
N ASP A 42 20.97 -7.04 21.71
CA ASP A 42 21.94 -6.40 20.80
C ASP A 42 21.46 -6.22 19.37
N TYR A 43 20.14 -6.39 19.08
CA TYR A 43 19.65 -6.11 17.73
C TYR A 43 19.54 -4.59 17.50
N THR A 44 20.52 -4.04 16.79
CA THR A 44 20.54 -2.63 16.35
C THR A 44 20.03 -2.46 14.93
N GLY A 45 18.97 -3.18 14.55
CA GLY A 45 18.29 -2.95 13.28
C GLY A 45 17.75 -1.52 13.21
N PRO A 46 17.43 -1.01 12.02
CA PRO A 46 16.88 0.33 11.88
C PRO A 46 15.63 0.45 12.75
N ALA A 47 15.65 1.41 13.67
CA ALA A 47 14.50 1.66 14.53
C ALA A 47 13.33 2.12 13.67
N ASN A 48 12.30 1.28 13.56
CA ASN A 48 11.05 1.70 12.97
C ASN A 48 10.30 2.58 13.99
N PRO A 49 10.10 3.88 13.73
CA PRO A 49 9.43 4.77 14.67
C PRO A 49 7.96 4.44 14.91
N MET A 50 7.38 3.54 14.13
CA MET A 50 5.95 3.22 14.13
C MET A 50 5.63 1.78 14.58
N ASN A 51 6.45 1.18 15.46
CA ASN A 51 6.18 -0.12 16.06
C ASN A 51 5.87 -1.22 15.01
N ASP A 52 6.83 -1.53 14.16
CA ASP A 52 6.76 -2.66 13.24
C ASP A 52 5.77 -2.54 12.06
N LEU A 53 5.28 -1.34 11.76
CA LEU A 53 4.53 -1.05 10.53
C LEU A 53 5.48 -0.56 9.44
N ALA A 54 5.28 -1.04 8.20
CA ALA A 54 6.06 -0.57 7.05
C ALA A 54 5.26 -0.63 5.76
N ILE A 55 5.78 0.10 4.78
CA ILE A 55 5.49 -0.11 3.37
C ILE A 55 6.68 -0.87 2.77
N GLY A 56 6.40 -1.93 2.03
CA GLY A 56 7.46 -2.73 1.40
C GLY A 56 7.02 -3.33 0.09
N THR A 57 7.96 -3.95 -0.61
CA THR A 57 7.68 -4.67 -1.87
C THR A 57 8.01 -6.14 -1.69
N VAL A 58 7.02 -6.99 -1.96
CA VAL A 58 7.21 -8.45 -1.95
C VAL A 58 8.08 -8.85 -3.14
N ARG A 59 9.12 -9.62 -2.89
CA ARG A 59 10.06 -10.10 -3.89
C ARG A 59 10.37 -11.58 -3.68
N SER A 60 10.86 -12.21 -4.74
CA SER A 60 11.34 -13.59 -4.71
C SER A 60 12.67 -13.70 -5.44
N ARG A 61 13.62 -14.43 -4.84
CA ARG A 61 14.88 -14.77 -5.48
C ARG A 61 15.32 -16.17 -5.03
N ASP A 62 15.67 -17.02 -5.95
CA ASP A 62 16.16 -18.40 -5.71
C ASP A 62 15.22 -19.22 -4.79
N GLY A 63 13.91 -19.02 -4.94
CA GLY A 63 12.89 -19.69 -4.13
C GLY A 63 12.67 -19.10 -2.73
N VAL A 64 13.42 -18.06 -2.36
CA VAL A 64 13.25 -17.36 -1.09
C VAL A 64 12.36 -16.16 -1.27
N ARG A 65 11.35 -16.02 -0.38
CA ARG A 65 10.47 -14.85 -0.30
C ARG A 65 11.08 -13.83 0.65
N PHE A 66 11.10 -12.58 0.22
CA PHE A 66 11.61 -11.47 1.03
C PHE A 66 10.78 -10.20 0.77
N ILE A 67 10.96 -9.21 1.64
CA ILE A 67 10.36 -7.89 1.48
C ILE A 67 11.48 -6.85 1.42
N ARG A 68 11.42 -5.99 0.43
CA ARG A 68 12.21 -4.75 0.41
C ARG A 68 11.42 -3.68 1.15
N LEU A 69 11.92 -3.29 2.31
CA LEU A 69 11.30 -2.25 3.15
C LEU A 69 11.71 -0.84 2.69
N ASP A 70 12.88 -0.75 2.05
CA ASP A 70 13.39 0.45 1.40
C ASP A 70 14.37 0.06 0.28
N GLU A 71 15.02 1.02 -0.38
CA GLU A 71 15.96 0.74 -1.47
C GLU A 71 17.21 -0.04 -1.03
N LYS A 72 17.52 -0.09 0.25
CA LYS A 72 18.76 -0.67 0.80
C LYS A 72 18.55 -1.95 1.55
N SER A 73 17.37 -2.13 2.15
CA SER A 73 17.09 -3.25 3.03
C SER A 73 16.39 -4.39 2.27
N CYS A 74 16.87 -5.59 2.52
CA CYS A 74 16.25 -6.84 2.11
C CYS A 74 15.99 -7.66 3.35
N SER A 75 14.72 -7.90 3.67
CA SER A 75 14.32 -8.66 4.85
C SER A 75 13.70 -9.99 4.45
N GLN A 76 14.38 -11.09 4.75
CA GLN A 76 13.87 -12.44 4.50
C GLN A 76 12.63 -12.71 5.36
N VAL A 77 11.56 -13.19 4.74
CA VAL A 77 10.33 -13.59 5.45
C VAL A 77 10.47 -15.02 5.93
N MET A 78 10.47 -15.21 7.25
CA MET A 78 10.67 -16.52 7.87
C MET A 78 9.38 -17.33 8.01
N ASN A 79 8.23 -16.69 7.81
CA ASN A 79 6.89 -17.30 7.72
C ASN A 79 6.25 -17.00 6.36
N PRO A 80 6.81 -17.52 5.25
CA PRO A 80 6.43 -17.13 3.88
C PRO A 80 4.95 -17.41 3.53
N GLN A 81 4.27 -18.28 4.26
CA GLN A 81 2.85 -18.57 4.11
C GLN A 81 1.96 -17.32 4.28
N GLU A 82 2.39 -16.35 5.09
CA GLU A 82 1.65 -15.09 5.32
C GLU A 82 1.59 -14.19 4.09
N ILE A 83 2.53 -14.38 3.16
CA ILE A 83 2.62 -13.61 1.93
C ILE A 83 2.58 -14.49 0.67
N GLU A 84 2.23 -15.78 0.81
CA GLU A 84 2.25 -16.75 -0.30
C GLU A 84 1.30 -16.34 -1.44
N SER A 85 0.12 -15.83 -1.09
CA SER A 85 -0.89 -15.39 -2.06
C SER A 85 -0.59 -14.04 -2.71
N ILE A 86 0.41 -13.30 -2.21
CA ILE A 86 0.76 -11.97 -2.73
C ILE A 86 1.76 -12.15 -3.89
N PRO A 87 1.45 -11.64 -5.09
CA PRO A 87 2.36 -11.74 -6.23
C PRO A 87 3.71 -11.06 -6.00
N ASP A 88 4.73 -11.57 -6.69
CA ASP A 88 6.04 -10.92 -6.73
C ASP A 88 5.93 -9.51 -7.33
N GLY A 89 6.68 -8.56 -6.77
CA GLY A 89 6.62 -7.17 -7.19
C GLY A 89 5.42 -6.37 -6.66
N THR A 90 4.60 -6.92 -5.77
CA THR A 90 3.47 -6.22 -5.19
C THR A 90 3.91 -5.31 -4.04
N ARG A 91 3.48 -4.04 -4.07
CA ARG A 91 3.64 -3.10 -2.95
C ARG A 91 2.63 -3.44 -1.86
N VAL A 92 3.09 -3.50 -0.60
CA VAL A 92 2.26 -3.91 0.54
C VAL A 92 2.43 -2.96 1.71
N PHE A 93 1.34 -2.80 2.47
CA PHE A 93 1.38 -2.30 3.84
C PHE A 93 1.40 -3.51 4.77
N LEU A 94 2.32 -3.54 5.72
CA LEU A 94 2.53 -4.72 6.55
C LEU A 94 2.84 -4.37 8.00
N GLN A 95 2.54 -5.33 8.87
CA GLN A 95 3.05 -5.39 10.22
C GLN A 95 4.01 -6.57 10.34
N TYR A 96 5.17 -6.35 10.94
CA TYR A 96 6.23 -7.35 11.04
C TYR A 96 7.03 -7.17 12.33
N ARG A 97 7.84 -8.16 12.63
CA ARG A 97 8.84 -8.11 13.71
C ARG A 97 10.18 -8.59 13.20
N TYR A 98 11.24 -7.90 13.59
CA TYR A 98 12.58 -8.41 13.34
C TYR A 98 12.86 -9.64 14.20
N MET A 99 13.60 -10.57 13.63
CA MET A 99 14.08 -11.74 14.35
C MET A 99 15.51 -11.50 14.82
N ALA A 100 15.83 -12.01 16.02
CA ALA A 100 17.18 -11.97 16.55
C ALA A 100 18.17 -12.90 15.83
N VAL A 101 17.68 -13.68 14.86
CA VAL A 101 18.50 -14.56 14.02
C VAL A 101 18.81 -13.88 12.69
N PRO A 102 20.02 -14.06 12.15
CA PRO A 102 20.34 -13.50 10.84
C PRO A 102 19.50 -14.17 9.74
N SER A 103 19.34 -13.47 8.62
CA SER A 103 18.83 -14.07 7.39
C SER A 103 19.68 -15.29 7.00
N VAL A 104 19.03 -16.35 6.51
CA VAL A 104 19.74 -17.50 5.90
C VAL A 104 20.01 -17.27 4.41
N ALA A 105 19.34 -16.27 3.80
CA ALA A 105 19.62 -15.85 2.44
C ALA A 105 20.75 -14.82 2.47
N ASP A 106 21.83 -15.11 1.78
CA ASP A 106 23.06 -14.30 1.74
C ASP A 106 22.87 -12.90 1.14
N PHE A 107 21.78 -12.71 0.37
CA PHE A 107 21.41 -11.45 -0.25
C PHE A 107 20.48 -10.59 0.62
N CYS A 108 19.99 -11.09 1.76
CA CYS A 108 19.18 -10.33 2.71
C CYS A 108 19.98 -10.01 3.97
N THR A 109 19.80 -8.80 4.47
CA THR A 109 20.48 -8.32 5.68
C THR A 109 19.79 -8.82 6.95
N ASP A 110 18.46 -8.92 6.91
CA ASP A 110 17.63 -9.15 8.08
C ASP A 110 16.67 -10.32 7.88
N ALA A 111 16.15 -10.85 8.97
CA ALA A 111 15.06 -11.81 9.00
C ALA A 111 13.86 -11.21 9.74
N ILE A 112 12.66 -11.38 9.20
CA ILE A 112 11.42 -10.88 9.77
C ILE A 112 10.33 -11.95 9.86
N LEU A 113 9.43 -11.78 10.83
CA LEU A 113 8.13 -12.46 10.87
C LEU A 113 7.07 -11.44 10.49
N VAL A 114 6.31 -11.74 9.45
CA VAL A 114 5.16 -10.94 9.03
C VAL A 114 3.96 -11.33 9.88
N GLU A 115 3.31 -10.38 10.53
CA GLU A 115 2.07 -10.59 11.27
C GLU A 115 0.86 -10.52 10.36
N TRP A 116 0.86 -9.54 9.46
CA TRP A 116 -0.05 -9.43 8.33
C TRP A 116 0.56 -8.55 7.24
N ALA A 117 0.12 -8.75 6.01
CA ALA A 117 0.44 -7.90 4.88
C ALA A 117 -0.80 -7.71 3.99
N SER A 118 -1.02 -6.47 3.56
CA SER A 118 -2.12 -6.11 2.67
C SER A 118 -1.56 -5.45 1.41
N PRO A 119 -1.87 -5.98 0.21
CA PRO A 119 -1.54 -5.29 -1.03
C PRO A 119 -2.11 -3.88 -1.04
N LEU A 120 -1.32 -2.91 -1.48
CA LEU A 120 -1.81 -1.58 -1.75
C LEU A 120 -2.57 -1.55 -3.07
N ASP A 121 -3.58 -0.69 -3.16
CA ASP A 121 -4.23 -0.40 -4.43
C ASP A 121 -3.20 0.22 -5.39
N GLU A 122 -3.01 -0.41 -6.54
CA GLU A 122 -2.17 0.13 -7.61
C GLU A 122 -3.05 1.05 -8.45
N GLY A 123 -2.71 2.34 -8.45
CA GLY A 123 -3.40 3.34 -9.26
C GLY A 123 -3.26 3.01 -10.74
N SER A 124 -4.31 3.25 -11.50
CA SER A 124 -4.30 3.10 -12.95
C SER A 124 -3.50 4.25 -13.56
N GLY A 125 -2.37 3.95 -14.11
CA GLY A 125 -1.53 4.97 -14.70
C GLY A 125 -0.08 4.52 -14.65
N SER A 126 0.20 3.42 -15.34
CA SER A 126 1.57 3.17 -15.78
C SER A 126 2.09 4.42 -16.49
N LEU A 127 3.39 4.60 -16.46
CA LEU A 127 4.14 5.55 -17.26
C LEU A 127 3.47 5.75 -18.61
N ILE A 128 2.59 6.75 -18.65
CA ILE A 128 1.91 7.10 -19.87
C ILE A 128 2.99 7.53 -20.85
N SER A 129 2.88 6.99 -22.06
CA SER A 129 3.80 7.31 -23.14
C SER A 129 3.92 8.83 -23.28
N PHE A 130 5.03 9.29 -23.81
CA PHE A 130 5.30 10.71 -24.04
C PHE A 130 4.17 11.41 -24.84
N GLU A 131 3.35 10.64 -25.55
CA GLU A 131 2.22 11.07 -26.38
C GLU A 131 0.95 11.39 -25.57
N GLU A 132 0.87 10.94 -24.32
CA GLU A 132 -0.29 11.14 -23.44
C GLU A 132 0.02 12.12 -22.30
N ALA A 133 0.94 13.06 -22.52
CA ALA A 133 1.31 14.05 -21.53
C ALA A 133 0.11 14.96 -21.18
N TYR A 134 -0.13 15.13 -19.90
CA TYR A 134 -1.21 15.92 -19.36
C TYR A 134 -0.84 17.41 -19.31
N SER A 135 -1.74 18.27 -19.71
CA SER A 135 -1.54 19.73 -19.63
C SER A 135 -2.19 20.29 -18.35
N ALA A 136 -1.68 21.45 -17.88
CA ALA A 136 -2.28 22.14 -16.75
C ALA A 136 -3.77 22.48 -16.97
N ASP A 137 -4.19 22.73 -18.21
CA ASP A 137 -5.59 23.03 -18.55
C ASP A 137 -6.49 21.81 -18.44
N SER A 138 -5.99 20.61 -18.79
CA SER A 138 -6.71 19.35 -18.61
C SER A 138 -6.83 18.96 -17.14
N TYR A 139 -5.90 19.40 -16.31
CA TYR A 139 -5.84 19.12 -14.89
C TYR A 139 -7.01 19.73 -14.08
N ALA A 140 -7.63 20.80 -14.60
CA ALA A 140 -8.76 21.44 -13.94
C ALA A 140 -10.02 20.53 -13.78
N ALA A 141 -10.03 19.38 -14.42
CA ALA A 141 -11.13 18.40 -14.33
C ALA A 141 -10.95 17.33 -13.24
N THR A 142 -9.85 17.39 -12.47
CA THR A 142 -9.62 16.43 -11.38
C THR A 142 -10.39 16.79 -10.12
N ASP A 143 -10.80 15.76 -9.36
CA ASP A 143 -11.40 15.95 -8.04
C ASP A 143 -10.30 16.23 -6.99
N PRO A 144 -10.62 16.98 -5.92
CA PRO A 144 -9.65 17.29 -4.89
C PRO A 144 -9.19 16.07 -4.08
N VAL A 145 -7.91 16.06 -3.71
CA VAL A 145 -7.29 15.06 -2.84
C VAL A 145 -6.29 15.72 -1.89
N GLY A 146 -6.30 15.34 -0.62
CA GLY A 146 -5.25 15.72 0.31
C GLY A 146 -4.11 14.72 0.29
N ILE A 147 -2.86 15.14 0.21
CA ILE A 147 -1.71 14.25 0.38
C ILE A 147 -1.13 14.46 1.77
N VAL A 148 -1.08 13.38 2.53
CA VAL A 148 -0.47 13.35 3.86
C VAL A 148 1.02 13.10 3.69
N GLN A 149 1.84 14.09 4.11
CA GLN A 149 3.29 13.99 4.03
C GLN A 149 3.84 13.33 5.28
N ASP A 150 3.77 12.02 5.31
CA ASP A 150 4.30 11.18 6.38
C ASP A 150 5.25 10.10 5.81
N TRP A 151 5.62 9.13 6.64
CA TRP A 151 6.52 8.04 6.27
C TRP A 151 5.96 7.09 5.20
N VAL A 152 4.65 7.11 4.94
CA VAL A 152 4.00 6.32 3.89
C VAL A 152 4.19 6.96 2.52
N THR A 153 4.14 8.31 2.47
CA THR A 153 4.29 9.06 1.22
C THR A 153 5.76 9.09 0.81
N SER A 154 6.13 8.20 -0.10
CA SER A 154 7.52 7.96 -0.49
C SER A 154 7.68 7.63 -1.97
N LEU A 155 8.90 7.81 -2.46
CA LEU A 155 9.36 7.39 -3.79
C LEU A 155 10.49 6.38 -3.60
N GLU A 156 10.18 5.07 -3.65
CA GLU A 156 11.10 3.99 -3.30
C GLU A 156 10.79 2.71 -4.09
N ASP A 157 11.83 1.93 -4.37
CA ASP A 157 11.75 0.59 -4.97
C ASP A 157 10.84 0.54 -6.23
N ASP A 158 11.00 1.53 -7.12
CA ASP A 158 10.19 1.71 -8.32
C ASP A 158 8.70 2.05 -8.07
N PHE A 159 8.36 2.53 -6.87
CA PHE A 159 7.02 2.98 -6.56
C PHE A 159 6.98 4.41 -6.03
N LEU A 160 6.01 5.18 -6.53
CA LEU A 160 5.47 6.32 -5.80
C LEU A 160 4.33 5.79 -4.93
N THR A 161 4.46 5.88 -3.62
CA THR A 161 3.40 5.54 -2.66
C THR A 161 2.86 6.82 -2.06
N LEU A 162 1.55 6.96 -2.02
CA LEU A 162 0.88 8.14 -1.49
C LEU A 162 -0.09 7.74 -0.38
N HIS A 163 0.02 8.39 0.76
CA HIS A 163 -1.03 8.44 1.78
C HIS A 163 -1.93 9.62 1.47
N TYR A 164 -3.21 9.38 1.27
CA TYR A 164 -4.14 10.41 0.84
C TYR A 164 -5.37 10.50 1.72
N THR A 165 -6.04 11.64 1.67
CA THR A 165 -7.38 11.86 2.19
C THR A 165 -8.31 12.33 1.08
N ILE A 166 -9.52 11.79 1.04
CA ILE A 166 -10.56 12.16 0.07
C ILE A 166 -11.90 12.36 0.77
N ALA A 167 -12.74 13.23 0.22
CA ALA A 167 -14.14 13.29 0.57
C ALA A 167 -14.87 12.17 -0.19
N SER A 168 -15.43 11.21 0.53
CA SER A 168 -16.02 10.02 -0.09
C SER A 168 -17.33 9.64 0.59
N GLY A 169 -18.26 9.11 -0.21
CA GLY A 169 -19.45 8.36 0.20
C GLY A 169 -19.22 6.86 0.01
N ASP A 170 -19.98 6.26 -0.92
CA ASP A 170 -19.99 4.82 -1.14
C ASP A 170 -19.41 4.40 -2.50
N LYS A 171 -18.99 5.35 -3.32
CA LYS A 171 -18.41 5.03 -4.64
C LYS A 171 -16.91 4.70 -4.52
N LYS A 172 -16.44 3.93 -5.49
CA LYS A 172 -15.02 3.65 -5.65
C LYS A 172 -14.38 4.81 -6.42
N HIS A 173 -13.33 5.37 -5.87
CA HIS A 173 -12.53 6.41 -6.49
C HIS A 173 -11.37 5.79 -7.29
N ALA A 174 -10.94 6.48 -8.35
CA ALA A 174 -9.80 6.07 -9.15
C ALA A 174 -8.69 7.14 -9.10
N PHE A 175 -7.46 6.67 -9.16
CA PHE A 175 -6.28 7.53 -9.18
C PHE A 175 -5.45 7.23 -10.41
N PHE A 176 -4.98 8.31 -11.07
CA PHE A 176 -4.16 8.24 -12.26
C PHE A 176 -2.93 9.12 -12.10
N LEU A 177 -1.81 8.66 -12.62
CA LEU A 177 -0.57 9.42 -12.63
C LEU A 177 -0.20 9.72 -14.08
N TYR A 178 -0.24 10.99 -14.46
CA TYR A 178 0.06 11.46 -15.80
C TYR A 178 1.37 12.21 -15.83
N ARG A 179 2.19 11.93 -16.84
CA ARG A 179 3.43 12.67 -17.05
C ARG A 179 3.12 14.09 -17.53
N SER A 180 3.81 15.07 -16.95
CA SER A 180 3.75 16.45 -17.39
C SER A 180 4.53 16.67 -18.69
N MET A 181 4.09 17.65 -19.47
CA MET A 181 4.85 18.15 -20.61
C MET A 181 6.07 18.99 -20.19
N MET A 182 6.16 19.39 -18.91
CA MET A 182 7.19 20.27 -18.39
C MET A 182 8.52 19.58 -18.18
N GLY A 183 8.51 18.27 -17.93
CA GLY A 183 9.75 17.53 -17.67
C GLY A 183 9.57 16.03 -17.55
N PRO A 184 10.66 15.26 -17.64
CA PRO A 184 10.60 13.80 -17.61
C PRO A 184 10.19 13.23 -16.25
N ALA A 185 10.49 13.92 -15.17
CA ALA A 185 10.19 13.52 -13.80
C ALA A 185 9.13 14.43 -13.14
N ASP A 186 8.24 14.97 -13.95
CA ASP A 186 7.20 15.90 -13.57
C ASP A 186 5.84 15.29 -13.87
N PHE A 187 4.96 15.13 -12.87
CA PHE A 187 3.74 14.37 -12.97
C PHE A 187 2.54 15.08 -12.35
N TYR A 188 1.35 14.77 -12.87
CA TYR A 188 0.07 15.17 -12.32
C TYR A 188 -0.65 13.96 -11.73
N LEU A 189 -1.06 14.07 -10.49
CA LEU A 189 -2.00 13.15 -9.87
C LEU A 189 -3.42 13.60 -10.23
N VAL A 190 -4.16 12.74 -10.91
CA VAL A 190 -5.57 12.93 -11.23
C VAL A 190 -6.39 11.99 -10.36
N HIS A 191 -7.32 12.56 -9.64
CA HIS A 191 -8.29 11.85 -8.83
C HIS A 191 -9.67 11.95 -9.49
N ASP A 192 -10.31 10.81 -9.71
CA ASP A 192 -11.67 10.70 -10.24
C ASP A 192 -12.56 10.07 -9.15
N ALA A 193 -13.46 10.90 -8.62
CA ALA A 193 -14.43 10.47 -7.63
C ALA A 193 -15.68 9.82 -8.24
N ASP A 194 -15.76 9.65 -9.56
CA ASP A 194 -16.95 9.14 -10.28
C ASP A 194 -18.24 9.87 -9.89
N GLY A 195 -18.14 11.18 -9.64
CA GLY A 195 -19.26 11.99 -9.17
C GLY A 195 -19.76 11.61 -7.77
N ASP A 196 -18.91 11.07 -6.92
CA ASP A 196 -19.24 10.87 -5.50
C ASP A 196 -19.37 12.23 -4.80
N THR A 197 -20.52 12.45 -4.17
CA THR A 197 -20.84 13.68 -3.43
C THR A 197 -20.71 13.50 -1.91
N GLY A 198 -20.10 12.41 -1.47
CA GLY A 198 -19.82 12.13 -0.07
C GLY A 198 -18.99 13.23 0.58
N LYS A 199 -19.21 13.46 1.88
CA LYS A 199 -18.53 14.52 2.64
C LYS A 199 -17.68 13.98 3.77
N MET A 200 -17.65 12.67 3.95
CA MET A 200 -16.82 12.04 4.98
C MET A 200 -15.38 11.96 4.46
N LEU A 201 -14.45 12.53 5.23
CA LEU A 201 -13.04 12.32 4.92
C LEU A 201 -12.66 10.86 5.23
N LYS A 202 -12.08 10.21 4.25
CA LYS A 202 -11.51 8.87 4.35
C LYS A 202 -10.03 8.91 4.04
N ASP A 203 -9.27 8.18 4.83
CA ASP A 203 -7.85 7.91 4.56
C ASP A 203 -7.71 6.71 3.64
N GLY A 204 -6.66 6.74 2.84
CA GLY A 204 -6.28 5.62 1.99
C GLY A 204 -4.84 5.70 1.52
N MET A 205 -4.40 4.61 0.93
CA MET A 205 -3.07 4.50 0.35
C MET A 205 -3.20 4.03 -1.09
N VAL A 206 -2.40 4.61 -1.98
CA VAL A 206 -2.30 4.19 -3.38
C VAL A 206 -0.84 4.14 -3.77
N CYS A 207 -0.46 3.20 -4.61
CA CYS A 207 0.87 3.16 -5.18
C CYS A 207 0.81 3.20 -6.71
N PHE A 208 1.86 3.77 -7.30
CA PHE A 208 2.07 3.82 -8.74
C PHE A 208 3.42 3.19 -9.06
N ARG A 209 3.40 2.17 -9.90
CA ARG A 209 4.64 1.55 -10.37
C ARG A 209 5.32 2.46 -11.37
N LEU A 210 6.58 2.80 -11.09
CA LEU A 210 7.43 3.61 -11.93
C LEU A 210 8.64 2.78 -12.37
N SER A 211 9.28 3.18 -13.45
CA SER A 211 10.60 2.69 -13.78
C SER A 211 11.61 3.80 -13.51
N LEU A 212 12.01 3.94 -12.26
CA LEU A 212 12.91 5.02 -11.82
C LEU A 212 14.25 4.96 -12.56
N GLU A 213 14.76 3.75 -12.85
CA GLU A 213 15.96 3.58 -13.66
C GLU A 213 15.81 4.16 -15.06
N ASN A 214 14.68 3.96 -15.73
CA ASN A 214 14.40 4.54 -17.04
C ASN A 214 14.13 6.04 -16.97
N LEU A 215 13.44 6.48 -15.92
CA LEU A 215 13.10 7.87 -15.70
C LEU A 215 14.35 8.71 -15.46
N PHE A 216 15.30 8.16 -14.73
CA PHE A 216 16.55 8.80 -14.32
C PHE A 216 17.80 8.13 -14.90
N ARG A 217 17.69 7.55 -16.10
CA ARG A 217 18.76 6.75 -16.75
C ARG A 217 20.07 7.49 -16.93
N ASP A 218 20.03 8.81 -17.03
CA ASP A 218 21.21 9.64 -17.27
C ASP A 218 21.93 10.04 -15.96
N LEU A 219 21.37 9.69 -14.79
CA LEU A 219 22.03 9.91 -13.50
C LEU A 219 23.15 8.88 -13.29
N LYS A 220 24.26 9.39 -12.77
CA LYS A 220 25.37 8.53 -12.31
C LYS A 220 25.12 8.08 -10.87
N GLU A 221 25.88 7.08 -10.47
CA GLU A 221 25.86 6.58 -9.09
C GLU A 221 26.01 7.72 -8.07
N GLY A 222 25.08 7.78 -7.13
CA GLY A 222 25.05 8.75 -6.05
C GLY A 222 24.56 10.15 -6.42
N GLU A 223 24.32 10.43 -7.70
CA GLU A 223 23.68 11.69 -8.13
C GLU A 223 22.21 11.70 -7.72
N THR A 224 21.67 12.88 -7.45
CA THR A 224 20.28 13.10 -7.09
C THR A 224 19.49 13.80 -8.19
N ALA A 225 18.23 13.48 -8.32
CA ALA A 225 17.26 14.19 -9.14
C ALA A 225 15.95 14.38 -8.38
N SER A 226 15.17 15.35 -8.81
CA SER A 226 13.86 15.62 -8.23
C SER A 226 12.77 14.99 -9.06
N PHE A 227 11.82 14.34 -8.37
CA PHE A 227 10.54 13.92 -8.91
C PHE A 227 9.48 14.89 -8.38
N THR A 228 8.71 15.49 -9.27
CA THR A 228 7.71 16.49 -8.94
C THR A 228 6.31 15.96 -9.18
N LEU A 229 5.44 16.07 -8.17
CA LEU A 229 4.05 15.68 -8.23
C LEU A 229 3.15 16.91 -8.05
N HIS A 230 2.30 17.19 -9.03
CA HIS A 230 1.25 18.21 -8.94
C HIS A 230 -0.08 17.53 -8.61
N TYR A 231 -0.87 18.15 -7.73
CA TYR A 231 -2.20 17.64 -7.36
C TYR A 231 -3.14 18.78 -6.97
N LEU A 232 -4.44 18.56 -7.11
CA LEU A 232 -5.48 19.49 -6.66
C LEU A 232 -5.84 19.17 -5.22
N ASN A 233 -5.57 20.11 -4.30
CA ASN A 233 -5.84 19.92 -2.88
C ASN A 233 -7.33 20.20 -2.53
N HIS A 234 -7.76 19.82 -1.34
CA HIS A 234 -9.12 20.06 -0.82
C HIS A 234 -9.58 21.52 -0.85
N ASP A 235 -8.66 22.47 -0.79
CA ASP A 235 -8.96 23.90 -0.93
C ASP A 235 -9.11 24.37 -2.39
N HIS A 236 -9.15 23.42 -3.34
CA HIS A 236 -9.18 23.65 -4.78
C HIS A 236 -7.98 24.46 -5.29
N THR A 237 -6.87 24.42 -4.60
CA THR A 237 -5.60 24.99 -5.08
C THR A 237 -4.68 23.88 -5.57
N GLN A 238 -3.96 24.18 -6.64
CA GLN A 238 -2.90 23.30 -7.11
C GLN A 238 -1.74 23.31 -6.10
N LYS A 239 -1.29 22.15 -5.71
CA LYS A 239 -0.13 21.94 -4.85
C LYS A 239 0.92 21.14 -5.58
N THR A 240 2.14 21.24 -5.08
CA THR A 240 3.28 20.50 -5.59
C THR A 240 3.99 19.82 -4.44
N LEU A 241 4.34 18.55 -4.64
CA LEU A 241 5.18 17.78 -3.75
C LEU A 241 6.41 17.32 -4.51
N THR A 242 7.58 17.44 -3.89
CA THR A 242 8.85 17.06 -4.50
C THR A 242 9.50 15.96 -3.69
N PHE A 243 9.91 14.90 -4.39
CA PHE A 243 10.71 13.80 -3.85
C PHE A 243 12.13 13.89 -4.40
N GLU A 244 13.10 13.56 -3.59
CA GLU A 244 14.47 13.36 -4.04
C GLU A 244 14.68 11.88 -4.34
N TYR A 245 15.13 11.61 -5.57
CA TYR A 245 15.60 10.30 -5.97
C TYR A 245 17.12 10.32 -6.05
N ARG A 246 17.76 9.35 -5.41
CA ARG A 246 19.21 9.17 -5.48
C ARG A 246 19.51 7.88 -6.25
N SER A 247 20.29 8.00 -7.30
CA SER A 247 20.69 6.84 -8.11
C SER A 247 21.47 5.82 -7.29
N PRO A 248 21.02 4.56 -7.23
CA PRO A 248 21.71 3.49 -6.51
C PRO A 248 22.93 2.94 -7.24
N LYS A 249 23.21 3.39 -8.47
CA LYS A 249 24.30 2.90 -9.33
C LYS A 249 25.63 3.49 -8.93
#